data_cd33ceb7a80d7b30ef880027d0f083b4
#
_entry.id   cd33ceb7a80d7b30ef880027d0f083b4
#
_cell.length_a   1.000
_cell.length_b   1.000
_cell.length_c   1.000
_cell.angle_alpha   90.00
_cell.angle_beta   90.00
_cell.angle_gamma   90.00
#
_symmetry.space_group_name_H-M   'P 1'
#
loop_
_entity.id
_entity.type
_entity.pdbx_description
1 polymer ?
#
loop_
_entity_poly.entity_id
_entity_poly.type
_entity_poly.pdbx_seq_one_letter_code
_entity_poly.pdbx_strand_id
1 'polypeptide(L)'
;LLYKSTPEDVRLIMIDPKMLELSVYEGIPHLLTEVVTDMKDAANSLRWCVGEMERRYKLMSALGVRNLKGYNAKVKAAEKAGEPLRDPIWKPGDSMDELPPVLEKLPNIVVVIDEFADMMMIVGKKVEELIARIAQKARAAGIHLILATQRPSVDVITGLIKANIPTRIAFQVSSKVDSRTILDQPGADQLLGQGDMLYLPPGSGSPGRVHGAFVDDHEVHAVVKDWKKRGRPNYLEEILSGDQGEEGLLPGEQQEMDDAESDPLYDEAVAFVTETQRVSVSSVQRKFR
;
A
#
# COMPACT_ATOMS: atom_id res chain seq x y z
N LEU A 1 -8.77 -14.22 -2.00
CA LEU A 1 -9.47 -12.94 -2.22
C LEU A 1 -10.26 -12.98 -3.54
N LEU A 2 -9.62 -13.20 -4.67
CA LEU A 2 -10.23 -13.14 -6.02
C LEU A 2 -11.40 -14.12 -6.23
N TYR A 3 -11.45 -15.24 -5.51
CA TYR A 3 -12.60 -16.16 -5.56
C TYR A 3 -13.85 -15.65 -4.83
N LYS A 4 -13.68 -14.77 -3.85
CA LYS A 4 -14.75 -14.38 -2.93
C LYS A 4 -15.16 -12.93 -3.01
N SER A 5 -14.38 -12.10 -3.71
CA SER A 5 -14.54 -10.65 -3.67
C SER A 5 -14.45 -10.05 -5.06
N THR A 6 -15.40 -9.17 -5.36
CA THR A 6 -15.39 -8.35 -6.56
C THR A 6 -14.56 -7.07 -6.33
N PRO A 7 -14.23 -6.32 -7.38
CA PRO A 7 -13.57 -5.02 -7.26
C PRO A 7 -14.34 -3.97 -6.44
N GLU A 8 -15.65 -4.15 -6.30
CA GLU A 8 -16.49 -3.29 -5.43
C GLU A 8 -16.26 -3.53 -3.95
N ASP A 9 -15.79 -4.73 -3.57
CA ASP A 9 -15.57 -5.11 -2.19
C ASP A 9 -14.10 -5.02 -1.77
N VAL A 10 -13.19 -5.36 -2.70
CA VAL A 10 -11.74 -5.42 -2.45
C VAL A 10 -10.97 -4.82 -3.62
N ARG A 11 -10.09 -3.90 -3.32
CA ARG A 11 -9.10 -3.36 -4.25
C ARG A 11 -7.70 -3.74 -3.79
N LEU A 12 -6.77 -3.83 -4.72
CA LEU A 12 -5.42 -4.34 -4.49
C LEU A 12 -4.36 -3.32 -4.92
N ILE A 13 -3.32 -3.20 -4.10
CA ILE A 13 -2.03 -2.63 -4.49
C ILE A 13 -1.01 -3.76 -4.32
N MET A 14 -0.31 -4.10 -5.39
CA MET A 14 0.68 -5.18 -5.40
C MET A 14 2.05 -4.62 -5.66
N ILE A 15 3.01 -4.93 -4.79
CA ILE A 15 4.40 -4.48 -4.87
C ILE A 15 5.29 -5.70 -5.03
N ASP A 16 5.98 -5.78 -6.16
CA ASP A 16 6.85 -6.89 -6.56
C ASP A 16 8.18 -6.36 -7.12
N PRO A 17 9.17 -6.12 -6.24
CA PRO A 17 10.46 -5.55 -6.64
C PRO A 17 11.21 -6.37 -7.68
N LYS A 18 11.02 -7.67 -7.69
CA LYS A 18 11.72 -8.61 -8.58
C LYS A 18 11.00 -8.87 -9.90
N MET A 19 9.76 -8.40 -10.05
CA MET A 19 8.91 -8.59 -11.25
C MET A 19 8.65 -10.08 -11.61
N LEU A 20 8.70 -10.99 -10.64
CA LEU A 20 8.63 -12.43 -10.90
C LEU A 20 7.30 -13.05 -10.49
N GLU A 21 6.68 -12.60 -9.38
CA GLU A 21 5.59 -13.33 -8.74
C GLU A 21 4.22 -12.67 -8.95
N LEU A 22 4.12 -11.34 -8.82
CA LEU A 22 2.84 -10.65 -8.85
C LEU A 22 2.48 -10.06 -10.22
N SER A 23 3.40 -10.01 -11.17
CA SER A 23 3.17 -9.47 -12.51
C SER A 23 2.08 -10.22 -13.28
N VAL A 24 1.82 -11.48 -12.94
CA VAL A 24 0.74 -12.29 -13.52
C VAL A 24 -0.64 -11.68 -13.29
N TYR A 25 -0.81 -10.89 -12.23
CA TYR A 25 -2.07 -10.24 -11.87
C TYR A 25 -2.32 -8.92 -12.62
N GLU A 26 -1.33 -8.43 -13.38
CA GLU A 26 -1.48 -7.18 -14.12
C GLU A 26 -2.73 -7.17 -14.99
N GLY A 27 -3.53 -6.11 -14.90
CA GLY A 27 -4.74 -5.93 -15.69
C GLY A 27 -6.03 -6.49 -15.08
N ILE A 28 -6.02 -7.09 -13.88
CA ILE A 28 -7.27 -7.46 -13.20
C ILE A 28 -7.99 -6.20 -12.66
N PRO A 29 -9.33 -6.19 -12.66
CA PRO A 29 -10.10 -4.99 -12.27
C PRO A 29 -9.97 -4.60 -10.80
N HIS A 30 -9.43 -5.47 -9.94
CA HIS A 30 -9.17 -5.19 -8.52
C HIS A 30 -8.01 -4.22 -8.30
N LEU A 31 -7.06 -4.11 -9.22
CA LEU A 31 -5.88 -3.27 -9.07
C LEU A 31 -6.24 -1.79 -9.05
N LEU A 32 -5.70 -1.05 -8.08
CA LEU A 32 -5.78 0.41 -8.00
C LEU A 32 -4.70 1.11 -8.83
N THR A 33 -3.57 0.44 -9.04
CA THR A 33 -2.46 0.88 -9.87
C THR A 33 -1.83 -0.32 -10.57
N GLU A 34 -0.98 -0.10 -11.53
CA GLU A 34 -0.14 -1.16 -12.09
C GLU A 34 0.64 -1.87 -10.99
N VAL A 35 1.05 -3.11 -11.22
CA VAL A 35 1.92 -3.82 -10.27
C VAL A 35 3.21 -3.00 -10.10
N VAL A 36 3.48 -2.59 -8.86
CA VAL A 36 4.57 -1.67 -8.54
C VAL A 36 5.87 -2.45 -8.45
N THR A 37 6.84 -2.06 -9.24
CA THR A 37 8.16 -2.71 -9.33
C THR A 37 9.31 -1.80 -8.94
N ASP A 38 9.12 -0.50 -9.01
CA ASP A 38 10.07 0.52 -8.58
C ASP A 38 9.94 0.85 -7.09
N MET A 39 11.06 1.09 -6.42
CA MET A 39 11.07 1.33 -4.97
C MET A 39 10.55 2.71 -4.57
N LYS A 40 10.75 3.73 -5.42
CA LYS A 40 10.19 5.07 -5.19
C LYS A 40 8.67 5.01 -5.29
N ASP A 41 8.14 4.36 -6.30
CA ASP A 41 6.71 4.15 -6.50
C ASP A 41 6.10 3.30 -5.39
N ALA A 42 6.82 2.31 -4.89
CA ALA A 42 6.40 1.53 -3.73
C ALA A 42 6.26 2.40 -2.47
N ALA A 43 7.22 3.28 -2.20
CA ALA A 43 7.13 4.23 -1.09
C ALA A 43 5.96 5.22 -1.28
N ASN A 44 5.76 5.72 -2.51
CA ASN A 44 4.65 6.62 -2.85
C ASN A 44 3.30 5.92 -2.64
N SER A 45 3.16 4.67 -3.06
CA SER A 45 1.94 3.90 -2.85
C SER A 45 1.60 3.69 -1.37
N LEU A 46 2.61 3.50 -0.52
CA LEU A 46 2.41 3.40 0.93
C LEU A 46 2.03 4.77 1.55
N ARG A 47 2.62 5.86 1.07
CA ARG A 47 2.19 7.22 1.47
C ARG A 47 0.74 7.48 1.08
N TRP A 48 0.38 7.13 -0.13
CA TRP A 48 -1.01 7.23 -0.58
C TRP A 48 -1.95 6.44 0.34
N CYS A 49 -1.58 5.24 0.77
CA CYS A 49 -2.37 4.46 1.73
C CYS A 49 -2.55 5.19 3.06
N VAL A 50 -1.53 5.90 3.54
CA VAL A 50 -1.64 6.73 4.75
C VAL A 50 -2.62 7.90 4.52
N GLY A 51 -2.50 8.61 3.42
CA GLY A 51 -3.41 9.69 3.05
C GLY A 51 -4.86 9.21 2.91
N GLU A 52 -5.08 8.10 2.22
CA GLU A 52 -6.40 7.49 2.07
C GLU A 52 -6.99 7.02 3.41
N MET A 53 -6.14 6.47 4.29
CA MET A 53 -6.53 6.11 5.65
C MET A 53 -7.04 7.35 6.41
N GLU A 54 -6.31 8.43 6.41
CA GLU A 54 -6.70 9.68 7.11
C GLU A 54 -7.97 10.29 6.48
N ARG A 55 -8.09 10.27 5.16
CA ARG A 55 -9.31 10.70 4.47
C ARG A 55 -10.53 9.88 4.91
N ARG A 56 -10.40 8.56 4.95
CA ARG A 56 -11.47 7.67 5.42
C ARG A 56 -11.84 7.92 6.88
N TYR A 57 -10.86 8.19 7.74
CA TYR A 57 -11.13 8.56 9.14
C TYR A 57 -11.91 9.86 9.25
N LYS A 58 -11.57 10.88 8.46
CA LYS A 58 -12.34 12.14 8.43
C LYS A 58 -13.78 11.91 7.99
N LEU A 59 -14.00 11.13 6.94
CA LEU A 59 -15.36 10.75 6.48
C LEU A 59 -16.13 9.99 7.56
N MET A 60 -15.52 8.98 8.17
CA MET A 60 -16.17 8.19 9.22
C MET A 60 -16.50 9.04 10.44
N SER A 61 -15.62 9.93 10.84
CA SER A 61 -15.84 10.87 11.95
C SER A 61 -17.00 11.82 11.65
N ALA A 62 -17.03 12.40 10.46
CA ALA A 62 -18.11 13.32 10.05
C ALA A 62 -19.47 12.63 9.98
N LEU A 63 -19.51 11.34 9.63
CA LEU A 63 -20.73 10.53 9.60
C LEU A 63 -21.07 9.86 10.93
N GLY A 64 -20.24 10.00 11.96
CA GLY A 64 -20.45 9.40 13.28
C GLY A 64 -20.36 7.87 13.28
N VAL A 65 -19.53 7.28 12.42
CA VAL A 65 -19.29 5.84 12.33
C VAL A 65 -17.85 5.50 12.75
N ARG A 66 -17.62 4.25 13.19
CA ARG A 66 -16.33 3.85 13.79
C ARG A 66 -15.44 3.00 12.87
N ASN A 67 -15.99 2.47 11.79
CA ASN A 67 -15.28 1.59 10.87
C ASN A 67 -15.91 1.61 9.47
N LEU A 68 -15.20 1.04 8.51
CA LEU A 68 -15.64 0.96 7.11
C LEU A 68 -16.98 0.22 6.95
N LYS A 69 -17.23 -0.83 7.74
CA LYS A 69 -18.51 -1.55 7.70
C LYS A 69 -19.68 -0.64 8.08
N GLY A 70 -19.52 0.16 9.13
CA GLY A 70 -20.51 1.14 9.56
C GLY A 70 -20.73 2.24 8.52
N TYR A 71 -19.64 2.73 7.93
CA TYR A 71 -19.70 3.69 6.81
C TYR A 71 -20.52 3.13 5.63
N ASN A 72 -20.16 1.96 5.13
CA ASN A 72 -20.84 1.34 4.00
C ASN A 72 -22.31 1.02 4.30
N ALA A 73 -22.64 0.60 5.52
CA ALA A 73 -24.02 0.37 5.93
C ALA A 73 -24.84 1.68 5.90
N LYS A 74 -24.26 2.78 6.37
CA LYS A 74 -24.92 4.11 6.40
C LYS A 74 -25.14 4.66 4.99
N VAL A 75 -24.14 4.57 4.13
CA VAL A 75 -24.24 4.97 2.70
C VAL A 75 -25.34 4.18 2.00
N LYS A 76 -25.34 2.86 2.15
CA LYS A 76 -26.34 1.99 1.53
C LYS A 76 -27.76 2.25 2.04
N ALA A 77 -27.91 2.54 3.33
CA ALA A 77 -29.22 2.85 3.92
C ALA A 77 -29.78 4.17 3.36
N ALA A 78 -28.94 5.20 3.23
CA ALA A 78 -29.32 6.50 2.67
C ALA A 78 -29.69 6.39 1.17
N GLU A 79 -28.93 5.62 0.42
CA GLU A 79 -29.22 5.35 -1.01
C GLU A 79 -30.58 4.66 -1.16
N LYS A 80 -30.87 3.61 -0.36
CA LYS A 80 -32.16 2.93 -0.35
C LYS A 80 -33.33 3.81 0.04
N ALA A 81 -33.10 4.78 0.92
CA ALA A 81 -34.13 5.75 1.33
C ALA A 81 -34.39 6.84 0.28
N GLY A 82 -33.62 6.86 -0.83
CA GLY A 82 -33.70 7.90 -1.87
C GLY A 82 -33.08 9.25 -1.47
N GLU A 83 -32.33 9.27 -0.38
CA GLU A 83 -31.63 10.46 0.14
C GLU A 83 -30.13 10.17 0.25
N PRO A 84 -29.40 10.05 -0.88
CA PRO A 84 -27.98 9.72 -0.85
C PRO A 84 -27.17 10.76 -0.08
N LEU A 85 -26.22 10.29 0.72
CA LEU A 85 -25.32 11.13 1.49
C LEU A 85 -24.33 11.84 0.56
N ARG A 86 -24.07 13.12 0.84
CA ARG A 86 -23.04 13.89 0.16
C ARG A 86 -21.79 13.99 1.04
N ASP A 87 -20.64 14.18 0.39
CA ASP A 87 -19.35 14.28 1.06
C ASP A 87 -19.32 15.49 2.03
N PRO A 88 -19.24 15.24 3.35
CA PRO A 88 -19.29 16.31 4.37
C PRO A 88 -17.95 17.04 4.54
N ILE A 89 -16.88 16.52 3.97
CA ILE A 89 -15.53 17.12 4.07
C ILE A 89 -15.12 17.85 2.80
N TRP A 90 -15.90 17.72 1.73
CA TRP A 90 -15.64 18.41 0.48
C TRP A 90 -15.73 19.94 0.65
N LYS A 91 -14.82 20.65 -0.02
CA LYS A 91 -14.80 22.10 -0.07
C LYS A 91 -14.91 22.58 -1.52
N PRO A 92 -15.54 23.73 -1.77
CA PRO A 92 -15.52 24.35 -3.09
C PRO A 92 -14.07 24.51 -3.60
N GLY A 93 -13.78 23.94 -4.76
CA GLY A 93 -12.44 23.91 -5.33
C GLY A 93 -11.71 22.55 -5.25
N ASP A 94 -12.20 21.61 -4.44
CA ASP A 94 -11.63 20.25 -4.36
C ASP A 94 -11.91 19.44 -5.63
N SER A 95 -12.94 19.80 -6.37
CA SER A 95 -13.28 19.22 -7.66
C SER A 95 -13.92 20.28 -8.58
N MET A 96 -14.13 19.95 -9.85
CA MET A 96 -14.87 20.82 -10.77
C MET A 96 -16.39 20.82 -10.55
N ASP A 97 -16.88 20.09 -9.56
CA ASP A 97 -18.28 20.01 -9.24
C ASP A 97 -18.74 21.26 -8.50
N GLU A 98 -19.99 21.68 -8.75
CA GLU A 98 -20.61 22.80 -8.01
C GLU A 98 -21.14 22.38 -6.63
N LEU A 99 -21.35 21.10 -6.42
CA LEU A 99 -21.91 20.51 -5.20
C LEU A 99 -21.06 19.36 -4.71
N PRO A 100 -21.06 19.07 -3.37
CA PRO A 100 -20.38 17.92 -2.82
C PRO A 100 -20.81 16.64 -3.55
N PRO A 101 -19.84 15.77 -3.94
CA PRO A 101 -20.14 14.49 -4.58
C PRO A 101 -20.97 13.59 -3.65
N VAL A 102 -21.76 12.72 -4.25
CA VAL A 102 -22.48 11.67 -3.51
C VAL A 102 -21.49 10.64 -3.01
N LEU A 103 -21.63 10.27 -1.75
CA LEU A 103 -20.80 9.22 -1.15
C LEU A 103 -21.21 7.86 -1.69
N GLU A 104 -20.21 7.10 -2.10
CA GLU A 104 -20.36 5.72 -2.55
C GLU A 104 -19.79 4.74 -1.53
N LYS A 105 -20.15 3.47 -1.70
CA LYS A 105 -19.53 2.37 -0.96
C LYS A 105 -18.01 2.38 -1.17
N LEU A 106 -17.24 2.26 -0.10
CA LEU A 106 -15.80 2.14 -0.15
C LEU A 106 -15.36 0.67 -0.04
N PRO A 107 -14.48 0.21 -0.92
CA PRO A 107 -13.90 -1.14 -0.84
C PRO A 107 -12.86 -1.23 0.29
N ASN A 108 -12.61 -2.45 0.75
CA ASN A 108 -11.37 -2.73 1.45
C ASN A 108 -10.19 -2.60 0.48
N ILE A 109 -9.06 -2.15 0.98
CA ILE A 109 -7.80 -2.12 0.22
C ILE A 109 -6.85 -3.11 0.86
N VAL A 110 -6.25 -3.99 0.05
CA VAL A 110 -5.22 -4.92 0.49
C VAL A 110 -3.93 -4.60 -0.25
N VAL A 111 -2.91 -4.26 0.51
CA VAL A 111 -1.55 -4.03 -0.01
C VAL A 111 -0.76 -5.33 0.16
N VAL A 112 -0.25 -5.87 -0.93
CA VAL A 112 0.54 -7.10 -0.95
C VAL A 112 1.97 -6.75 -1.34
N ILE A 113 2.93 -7.10 -0.50
CA ILE A 113 4.37 -6.92 -0.77
C ILE A 113 5.01 -8.30 -0.81
N ASP A 114 5.53 -8.68 -1.98
CA ASP A 114 6.08 -10.00 -2.24
C ASP A 114 7.41 -10.24 -1.50
N GLU A 115 8.36 -9.33 -1.63
CA GLU A 115 9.64 -9.42 -0.90
C GLU A 115 9.90 -8.10 -0.14
N PHE A 116 9.45 -8.08 1.10
CA PHE A 116 9.56 -6.93 1.97
C PHE A 116 11.02 -6.56 2.32
N ALA A 117 11.92 -7.55 2.37
CA ALA A 117 13.34 -7.31 2.64
C ALA A 117 13.98 -6.37 1.62
N ASP A 118 13.60 -6.46 0.35
CA ASP A 118 14.18 -5.61 -0.70
C ASP A 118 13.78 -4.13 -0.47
N MET A 119 12.57 -3.86 -0.03
CA MET A 119 12.16 -2.51 0.35
C MET A 119 12.92 -1.99 1.57
N MET A 120 13.07 -2.81 2.62
CA MET A 120 13.79 -2.44 3.83
C MET A 120 15.26 -2.14 3.57
N MET A 121 15.90 -2.87 2.66
CA MET A 121 17.32 -2.66 2.31
C MET A 121 17.56 -1.40 1.50
N ILE A 122 16.61 -0.98 0.66
CA ILE A 122 16.77 0.14 -0.26
C ILE A 122 16.26 1.45 0.36
N VAL A 123 15.04 1.44 0.90
CA VAL A 123 14.34 2.63 1.41
C VAL A 123 14.40 2.73 2.94
N GLY A 124 14.59 1.61 3.64
CA GLY A 124 14.90 1.55 5.06
C GLY A 124 13.80 2.12 5.97
N LYS A 125 14.21 3.00 6.89
CA LYS A 125 13.35 3.53 7.96
C LYS A 125 12.05 4.17 7.48
N LYS A 126 12.06 4.82 6.32
CA LYS A 126 10.89 5.50 5.76
C LYS A 126 9.75 4.52 5.47
N VAL A 127 10.06 3.39 4.85
CA VAL A 127 9.10 2.31 4.60
C VAL A 127 8.66 1.65 5.90
N GLU A 128 9.58 1.39 6.83
CA GLU A 128 9.27 0.83 8.13
C GLU A 128 8.23 1.67 8.89
N GLU A 129 8.43 2.98 8.94
CA GLU A 129 7.53 3.93 9.61
C GLU A 129 6.16 4.01 8.94
N LEU A 130 6.11 4.03 7.60
CA LEU A 130 4.85 4.02 6.85
C LEU A 130 4.06 2.74 7.11
N ILE A 131 4.71 1.58 7.06
CA ILE A 131 4.09 0.29 7.35
C ILE A 131 3.59 0.22 8.78
N ALA A 132 4.39 0.66 9.75
CA ALA A 132 3.98 0.72 11.14
C ALA A 132 2.74 1.60 11.33
N ARG A 133 2.70 2.78 10.71
CA ARG A 133 1.56 3.70 10.78
C ARG A 133 0.28 3.09 10.18
N ILE A 134 0.39 2.45 9.02
CA ILE A 134 -0.74 1.73 8.41
C ILE A 134 -1.19 0.58 9.32
N ALA A 135 -0.28 -0.25 9.79
CA ALA A 135 -0.59 -1.40 10.63
C ALA A 135 -1.27 -1.01 11.95
N GLN A 136 -0.88 0.12 12.56
CA GLN A 136 -1.48 0.61 13.80
C GLN A 136 -2.93 1.08 13.66
N LYS A 137 -3.26 1.73 12.54
CA LYS A 137 -4.49 2.52 12.44
C LYS A 137 -5.42 2.10 11.30
N ALA A 138 -4.92 1.49 10.23
CA ALA A 138 -5.67 1.36 8.99
C ALA A 138 -6.77 0.29 9.01
N ARG A 139 -6.79 -0.61 9.98
CA ARG A 139 -7.78 -1.70 10.06
C ARG A 139 -9.23 -1.19 10.06
N ALA A 140 -9.52 -0.18 10.86
CA ALA A 140 -10.87 0.38 10.93
C ALA A 140 -11.26 1.10 9.63
N ALA A 141 -10.30 1.66 8.91
CA ALA A 141 -10.48 2.27 7.60
C ALA A 141 -10.55 1.25 6.44
N GLY A 142 -10.40 -0.05 6.73
CA GLY A 142 -10.46 -1.11 5.73
C GLY A 142 -9.22 -1.23 4.86
N ILE A 143 -8.04 -0.84 5.35
CA ILE A 143 -6.77 -1.01 4.65
C ILE A 143 -5.94 -2.07 5.39
N HIS A 144 -5.49 -3.08 4.66
CA HIS A 144 -4.83 -4.27 5.19
C HIS A 144 -3.51 -4.52 4.49
N LEU A 145 -2.53 -5.07 5.22
CA LEU A 145 -1.21 -5.39 4.72
C LEU A 145 -0.98 -6.90 4.69
N ILE A 146 -0.41 -7.40 3.61
CA ILE A 146 0.18 -8.73 3.51
C ILE A 146 1.65 -8.55 3.14
N LEU A 147 2.53 -8.79 4.11
CA LEU A 147 3.97 -8.66 3.94
C LEU A 147 4.59 -10.05 3.86
N ALA A 148 5.32 -10.34 2.81
CA ALA A 148 6.04 -11.57 2.63
C ALA A 148 7.55 -11.32 2.51
N THR A 149 8.35 -12.26 2.98
CA THR A 149 9.80 -12.25 2.77
C THR A 149 10.37 -13.67 2.82
N GLN A 150 11.39 -13.91 2.02
CA GLN A 150 12.23 -15.12 2.07
C GLN A 150 13.50 -14.90 2.90
N ARG A 151 13.66 -13.70 3.50
CA ARG A 151 14.83 -13.32 4.30
C ARG A 151 14.41 -12.93 5.72
N PRO A 152 14.13 -13.90 6.60
CA PRO A 152 13.65 -13.64 7.96
C PRO A 152 14.80 -13.21 8.89
N SER A 153 15.40 -12.06 8.61
CA SER A 153 16.45 -11.47 9.45
C SER A 153 15.87 -10.42 10.40
N VAL A 154 16.58 -10.12 11.47
CA VAL A 154 16.19 -9.10 12.45
C VAL A 154 16.19 -7.68 11.87
N ASP A 155 16.97 -7.44 10.82
CA ASP A 155 17.02 -6.15 10.12
C ASP A 155 15.80 -5.93 9.22
N VAL A 156 15.12 -6.99 8.84
CA VAL A 156 13.89 -6.98 8.03
C VAL A 156 12.66 -7.06 8.91
N ILE A 157 12.61 -8.04 9.80
CA ILE A 157 11.52 -8.24 10.76
C ILE A 157 11.92 -7.57 12.08
N THR A 158 11.91 -6.24 12.05
CA THR A 158 12.34 -5.39 13.16
C THR A 158 11.37 -5.43 14.34
N GLY A 159 11.81 -4.91 15.50
CA GLY A 159 10.94 -4.75 16.65
C GLY A 159 9.71 -3.89 16.38
N LEU A 160 9.85 -2.84 15.56
CA LEU A 160 8.73 -1.97 15.18
C LEU A 160 7.70 -2.71 14.30
N ILE A 161 8.15 -3.48 13.33
CA ILE A 161 7.28 -4.33 12.49
C ILE A 161 6.57 -5.37 13.35
N LYS A 162 7.31 -6.08 14.23
CA LYS A 162 6.73 -7.12 15.10
C LYS A 162 5.70 -6.57 16.09
N ALA A 163 5.92 -5.36 16.61
CA ALA A 163 5.00 -4.72 17.53
C ALA A 163 3.66 -4.34 16.88
N ASN A 164 3.66 -4.06 15.58
CA ASN A 164 2.49 -3.56 14.86
C ASN A 164 1.82 -4.59 13.96
N ILE A 165 2.50 -5.69 13.64
CA ILE A 165 1.96 -6.79 12.84
C ILE A 165 1.93 -8.06 13.71
N PRO A 166 0.84 -8.26 14.46
CA PRO A 166 0.76 -9.35 15.42
C PRO A 166 0.43 -10.70 14.79
N THR A 167 -0.20 -10.73 13.63
CA THR A 167 -0.51 -11.95 12.89
C THR A 167 0.70 -12.38 12.09
N ARG A 168 1.15 -13.62 12.27
CA ARG A 168 2.33 -14.14 11.62
C ARG A 168 2.11 -15.54 11.07
N ILE A 169 2.72 -15.80 9.93
CA ILE A 169 2.77 -17.12 9.31
C ILE A 169 4.23 -17.44 9.02
N ALA A 170 4.70 -18.59 9.48
CA ALA A 170 5.99 -19.11 9.09
C ALA A 170 5.82 -20.43 8.35
N PHE A 171 6.29 -20.47 7.13
CA PHE A 171 6.56 -21.71 6.41
C PHE A 171 7.87 -22.33 6.90
N GLN A 172 8.26 -23.47 6.37
CA GLN A 172 9.51 -24.11 6.72
C GLN A 172 10.70 -23.16 6.57
N VAL A 173 11.51 -23.06 7.59
CA VAL A 173 12.77 -22.30 7.61
C VAL A 173 13.95 -23.22 7.87
N SER A 174 15.16 -22.74 7.59
CA SER A 174 16.39 -23.56 7.71
C SER A 174 16.94 -23.63 9.14
N SER A 175 16.55 -22.74 10.03
CA SER A 175 17.08 -22.69 11.38
C SER A 175 16.05 -22.32 12.45
N LYS A 176 16.34 -22.70 13.70
CA LYS A 176 15.57 -22.26 14.88
C LYS A 176 15.64 -20.72 15.08
N VAL A 177 16.73 -20.10 14.63
CA VAL A 177 16.90 -18.65 14.72
C VAL A 177 15.90 -17.96 13.82
N ASP A 178 15.74 -18.43 12.59
CA ASP A 178 14.75 -17.88 11.63
C ASP A 178 13.32 -18.04 12.17
N SER A 179 13.00 -19.21 12.74
CA SER A 179 11.70 -19.42 13.37
C SER A 179 11.44 -18.42 14.51
N ARG A 180 12.43 -18.18 15.37
CA ARG A 180 12.31 -17.19 16.45
C ARG A 180 12.21 -15.77 15.92
N THR A 181 12.89 -15.46 14.86
CA THR A 181 12.79 -14.13 14.21
C THR A 181 11.37 -13.86 13.74
N ILE A 182 10.68 -14.85 13.18
CA ILE A 182 9.30 -14.69 12.70
C ILE A 182 8.28 -14.80 13.83
N LEU A 183 8.37 -15.87 14.64
CA LEU A 183 7.31 -16.29 15.57
C LEU A 183 7.61 -16.00 17.04
N ASP A 184 8.78 -15.51 17.37
CA ASP A 184 9.32 -15.40 18.73
C ASP A 184 9.52 -16.76 19.43
N GLN A 185 9.41 -17.86 18.70
CA GLN A 185 9.55 -19.23 19.20
C GLN A 185 10.07 -20.19 18.13
N PRO A 186 10.68 -21.33 18.51
CA PRO A 186 11.10 -22.34 17.56
C PRO A 186 9.91 -23.12 17.00
N GLY A 187 10.15 -23.94 15.99
CA GLY A 187 9.18 -24.89 15.46
C GLY A 187 9.02 -24.85 13.95
N ALA A 188 9.20 -23.69 13.31
CA ALA A 188 9.12 -23.59 11.86
C ALA A 188 10.26 -24.33 11.13
N ASP A 189 11.39 -24.55 11.80
CA ASP A 189 12.49 -25.39 11.33
C ASP A 189 12.14 -26.89 11.24
N GLN A 190 11.08 -27.32 11.90
CA GLN A 190 10.60 -28.70 11.91
C GLN A 190 9.44 -28.96 10.94
N LEU A 191 8.99 -27.96 10.20
CA LEU A 191 7.92 -28.10 9.22
C LEU A 191 8.37 -28.94 8.03
N LEU A 192 7.40 -29.55 7.35
CA LEU A 192 7.64 -30.49 6.27
C LEU A 192 7.84 -29.83 4.90
N GLY A 193 7.61 -28.51 4.79
CA GLY A 193 7.55 -27.84 3.50
C GLY A 193 6.21 -28.02 2.79
N GLN A 194 6.15 -27.71 1.51
CA GLN A 194 4.97 -27.91 0.66
C GLN A 194 3.68 -27.26 1.19
N GLY A 195 3.78 -26.08 1.80
CA GLY A 195 2.65 -25.35 2.38
C GLY A 195 2.35 -25.66 3.84
N ASP A 196 3.14 -26.53 4.47
CA ASP A 196 3.08 -26.75 5.92
C ASP A 196 3.56 -25.49 6.66
N MET A 197 2.74 -24.94 7.53
CA MET A 197 3.01 -23.63 8.17
C MET A 197 2.61 -23.61 9.64
N LEU A 198 3.23 -22.70 10.37
CA LEU A 198 2.80 -22.26 11.68
C LEU A 198 2.07 -20.91 11.56
N TYR A 199 0.84 -20.87 12.00
CA TYR A 199 -0.01 -19.67 12.03
C TYR A 199 -0.14 -19.17 13.46
N LEU A 200 0.31 -17.94 13.70
CA LEU A 200 0.20 -17.25 14.98
C LEU A 200 -0.84 -16.13 14.87
N PRO A 201 -2.08 -16.35 15.32
CA PRO A 201 -3.08 -15.29 15.32
C PRO A 201 -2.78 -14.23 16.38
N PRO A 202 -3.32 -13.00 16.23
CA PRO A 202 -3.11 -11.93 17.20
C PRO A 202 -3.67 -12.33 18.58
N GLY A 203 -2.89 -12.03 19.63
CA GLY A 203 -3.28 -12.33 21.01
C GLY A 203 -3.08 -13.79 21.46
N SER A 204 -2.57 -14.66 20.58
CA SER A 204 -2.21 -16.03 20.93
C SER A 204 -0.74 -16.13 21.31
N GLY A 205 -0.43 -16.89 22.36
CA GLY A 205 0.94 -17.24 22.73
C GLY A 205 1.50 -18.46 22.01
N SER A 206 0.65 -19.22 21.30
CA SER A 206 1.03 -20.46 20.62
C SER A 206 0.53 -20.49 19.20
N PRO A 207 1.38 -20.83 18.21
CA PRO A 207 0.95 -20.99 16.83
C PRO A 207 0.19 -22.30 16.64
N GLY A 208 -0.81 -22.26 15.75
CA GLY A 208 -1.46 -23.44 15.21
C GLY A 208 -0.75 -23.94 13.96
N ARG A 209 -0.64 -25.25 13.80
CA ARG A 209 -0.12 -25.84 12.56
C ARG A 209 -1.23 -25.97 11.54
N VAL A 210 -0.99 -25.46 10.35
CA VAL A 210 -1.94 -25.48 9.22
C VAL A 210 -1.19 -25.93 7.98
N HIS A 211 -1.84 -26.68 7.11
CA HIS A 211 -1.30 -27.02 5.82
C HIS A 211 -2.04 -26.25 4.71
N GLY A 212 -1.34 -25.39 4.02
CA GLY A 212 -1.85 -24.66 2.85
C GLY A 212 -2.02 -25.58 1.65
N ALA A 213 -3.10 -25.40 0.91
CA ALA A 213 -3.30 -26.11 -0.33
C ALA A 213 -2.28 -25.65 -1.39
N PHE A 214 -1.81 -26.58 -2.20
CA PHE A 214 -1.00 -26.23 -3.39
C PHE A 214 -1.89 -25.53 -4.42
N VAL A 215 -1.38 -24.44 -4.98
CA VAL A 215 -1.99 -23.70 -6.09
C VAL A 215 -0.97 -23.66 -7.24
N ASP A 216 -1.36 -24.19 -8.38
CA ASP A 216 -0.52 -24.24 -9.57
C ASP A 216 -0.61 -22.93 -10.37
N ASP A 217 0.44 -22.62 -11.12
CA ASP A 217 0.50 -21.42 -11.97
C ASP A 217 -0.66 -21.35 -12.98
N HIS A 218 -1.05 -22.48 -13.55
CA HIS A 218 -2.17 -22.52 -14.50
C HIS A 218 -3.52 -22.15 -13.83
N GLU A 219 -3.71 -22.46 -12.56
CA GLU A 219 -4.90 -22.07 -11.80
C GLU A 219 -4.91 -20.56 -11.57
N VAL A 220 -3.76 -19.97 -11.21
CA VAL A 220 -3.61 -18.52 -11.08
C VAL A 220 -3.92 -17.83 -12.40
N HIS A 221 -3.32 -18.29 -13.50
CA HIS A 221 -3.58 -17.74 -14.84
C HIS A 221 -5.05 -17.86 -15.25
N ALA A 222 -5.72 -18.96 -14.92
CA ALA A 222 -7.15 -19.14 -15.21
C ALA A 222 -8.01 -18.11 -14.47
N VAL A 223 -7.75 -17.86 -13.19
CA VAL A 223 -8.45 -16.85 -12.38
C VAL A 223 -8.22 -15.44 -12.92
N VAL A 224 -6.97 -15.10 -13.21
CA VAL A 224 -6.60 -13.79 -13.78
C VAL A 224 -7.30 -13.58 -15.13
N LYS A 225 -7.26 -14.57 -16.00
CA LYS A 225 -7.93 -14.52 -17.31
C LYS A 225 -9.44 -14.31 -17.19
N ASP A 226 -10.07 -14.98 -16.22
CA ASP A 226 -11.50 -14.84 -15.97
C ASP A 226 -11.86 -13.41 -15.52
N TRP A 227 -11.09 -12.84 -14.58
CA TRP A 227 -11.31 -11.46 -14.13
C TRP A 227 -11.06 -10.43 -15.22
N LYS A 228 -10.05 -10.61 -16.07
CA LYS A 228 -9.80 -9.72 -17.21
C LYS A 228 -10.95 -9.71 -18.23
N LYS A 229 -11.70 -10.80 -18.34
CA LYS A 229 -12.91 -10.85 -19.17
C LYS A 229 -14.07 -10.06 -18.56
N ARG A 230 -14.15 -9.99 -17.23
CA ARG A 230 -15.24 -9.33 -16.49
C ARG A 230 -15.10 -7.82 -16.45
N GLY A 231 -13.88 -7.28 -16.51
CA GLY A 231 -13.65 -5.85 -16.47
C GLY A 231 -12.18 -5.47 -16.62
N ARG A 232 -11.96 -4.18 -16.78
CA ARG A 232 -10.64 -3.56 -16.84
C ARG A 232 -10.36 -2.81 -15.55
N PRO A 233 -9.09 -2.67 -15.13
CA PRO A 233 -8.72 -1.83 -14.01
C PRO A 233 -8.99 -0.35 -14.34
N ASN A 234 -9.34 0.41 -13.31
CA ASN A 234 -9.34 1.86 -13.34
C ASN A 234 -8.21 2.33 -12.42
N TYR A 235 -7.06 2.61 -13.00
CA TYR A 235 -5.87 3.01 -12.26
C TYR A 235 -5.97 4.45 -11.77
N LEU A 236 -5.49 4.68 -10.54
CA LEU A 236 -5.39 5.99 -9.92
C LEU A 236 -3.94 6.47 -10.05
N GLU A 237 -3.70 7.43 -10.92
CA GLU A 237 -2.36 7.96 -11.22
C GLU A 237 -1.70 8.59 -9.97
N GLU A 238 -2.50 9.16 -9.08
CA GLU A 238 -2.06 9.77 -7.83
C GLU A 238 -1.33 8.81 -6.88
N ILE A 239 -1.55 7.49 -7.00
CA ILE A 239 -0.89 6.50 -6.13
C ILE A 239 0.63 6.51 -6.32
N LEU A 240 1.09 6.70 -7.53
CA LEU A 240 2.51 6.65 -7.89
C LEU A 240 3.16 8.04 -8.00
N SER A 241 2.38 9.10 -8.16
CA SER A 241 2.87 10.45 -8.39
C SER A 241 3.69 11.03 -7.23
N GLY A 242 3.47 10.53 -6.01
CA GLY A 242 4.10 11.08 -4.80
C GLY A 242 3.46 12.38 -4.30
N ASP A 243 2.46 12.90 -4.99
CA ASP A 243 1.72 14.11 -4.61
C ASP A 243 0.57 13.76 -3.65
N GLN A 244 0.93 13.45 -2.40
CA GLN A 244 0.00 12.97 -1.38
C GLN A 244 -0.46 14.08 -0.42
N GLY A 245 -0.08 15.33 -0.66
CA GLY A 245 -0.33 16.42 0.26
C GLY A 245 0.32 16.20 1.64
N GLU A 246 -0.03 17.03 2.62
CA GLU A 246 0.50 16.93 4.00
C GLU A 246 0.07 15.65 4.73
N GLU A 247 -1.04 15.05 4.35
CA GLU A 247 -1.64 13.88 5.01
C GLU A 247 -0.83 12.58 4.80
N GLY A 248 -0.16 12.46 3.66
CA GLY A 248 0.72 11.34 3.36
C GLY A 248 2.11 11.43 3.97
N LEU A 249 2.47 12.56 4.59
CA LEU A 249 3.79 12.78 5.15
C LEU A 249 3.93 12.18 6.56
N LEU A 250 5.14 11.75 6.88
CA LEU A 250 5.51 11.36 8.24
C LEU A 250 5.77 12.61 9.09
N PRO A 251 5.55 12.55 10.42
CA PRO A 251 5.88 13.64 11.31
C PRO A 251 7.34 14.10 11.15
N GLY A 252 7.55 15.36 10.77
CA GLY A 252 8.88 15.92 10.53
C GLY A 252 9.40 15.74 9.10
N GLU A 253 8.66 15.08 8.24
CA GLU A 253 8.93 15.00 6.80
C GLU A 253 8.40 16.28 6.14
N GLN A 254 9.28 17.05 5.51
CA GLN A 254 8.85 18.12 4.61
C GLN A 254 8.52 17.48 3.26
N GLN A 255 7.48 17.98 2.57
CA GLN A 255 7.33 17.68 1.15
C GLN A 255 8.64 18.00 0.48
N GLU A 256 9.31 17.00 -0.08
CA GLU A 256 10.29 17.25 -1.12
C GLU A 256 9.49 17.81 -2.30
N MET A 257 9.32 19.11 -2.32
CA MET A 257 8.93 19.82 -3.51
C MET A 257 10.04 19.56 -4.52
N ASP A 258 9.76 18.66 -5.45
CA ASP A 258 10.53 18.50 -6.69
C ASP A 258 10.19 19.72 -7.60
N ASP A 259 10.14 20.86 -6.96
CA ASP A 259 9.87 22.13 -7.60
C ASP A 259 11.23 22.77 -7.87
N ALA A 260 11.79 22.36 -9.01
CA ALA A 260 13.01 23.00 -9.53
C ALA A 260 12.82 24.52 -9.65
N GLU A 261 11.56 25.00 -9.74
CA GLU A 261 11.20 26.40 -9.79
C GLU A 261 11.30 27.08 -8.41
N SER A 262 11.34 26.33 -7.31
CA SER A 262 11.52 26.86 -5.95
C SER A 262 12.98 27.02 -5.53
N ASP A 263 13.93 26.52 -6.33
CA ASP A 263 15.35 26.72 -6.09
C ASP A 263 15.68 28.23 -6.25
N PRO A 264 16.30 28.88 -5.26
CA PRO A 264 16.69 30.28 -5.35
C PRO A 264 17.56 30.64 -6.57
N LEU A 265 18.21 29.65 -7.15
CA LEU A 265 19.05 29.79 -8.34
C LEU A 265 18.32 29.46 -9.65
N TYR A 266 17.04 29.04 -9.59
CA TYR A 266 16.30 28.59 -10.78
C TYR A 266 16.18 29.69 -11.83
N ASP A 267 15.73 30.88 -11.44
CA ASP A 267 15.56 32.03 -12.35
C ASP A 267 16.89 32.48 -12.98
N GLU A 268 17.95 32.45 -12.18
CA GLU A 268 19.31 32.77 -12.66
C GLU A 268 19.85 31.70 -13.62
N ALA A 269 19.53 30.41 -13.35
CA ALA A 269 19.89 29.31 -14.23
C ALA A 269 19.13 29.36 -15.56
N VAL A 270 17.82 29.67 -15.52
CA VAL A 270 16.97 29.86 -16.72
C VAL A 270 17.50 31.05 -17.54
N ALA A 271 17.79 32.17 -16.91
CA ALA A 271 18.35 33.35 -17.58
C ALA A 271 19.69 33.03 -18.28
N PHE A 272 20.59 32.33 -17.58
CA PHE A 272 21.89 31.91 -18.13
C PHE A 272 21.73 30.94 -19.32
N VAL A 273 20.84 29.96 -19.24
CA VAL A 273 20.60 29.03 -20.36
C VAL A 273 19.97 29.74 -21.55
N THR A 274 19.04 30.67 -21.30
CA THR A 274 18.38 31.46 -22.34
C THR A 274 19.36 32.39 -23.06
N GLU A 275 20.22 33.06 -22.31
CA GLU A 275 21.26 33.99 -22.87
C GLU A 275 22.31 33.22 -23.67
N THR A 276 22.77 32.08 -23.15
CA THR A 276 23.83 31.29 -23.82
C THR A 276 23.32 30.40 -24.93
N GLN A 277 21.99 30.17 -25.01
CA GLN A 277 21.32 29.23 -25.92
C GLN A 277 21.92 27.81 -25.92
N ARG A 278 22.54 27.41 -24.80
CA ARG A 278 23.16 26.10 -24.60
C ARG A 278 22.66 25.46 -23.32
N VAL A 279 21.95 24.33 -23.48
CA VAL A 279 21.52 23.48 -22.36
C VAL A 279 22.57 22.42 -22.08
N SER A 280 23.36 22.62 -21.03
CA SER A 280 24.31 21.61 -20.53
C SER A 280 24.34 21.64 -19.00
N VAL A 281 24.06 20.53 -18.38
CA VAL A 281 24.12 20.36 -16.92
C VAL A 281 25.50 20.80 -16.39
N SER A 282 26.56 20.43 -17.08
CA SER A 282 27.94 20.79 -16.70
C SER A 282 28.25 22.30 -16.80
N SER A 283 27.54 23.03 -17.66
CA SER A 283 27.77 24.51 -17.79
C SER A 283 27.00 25.24 -16.67
N VAL A 284 25.80 24.80 -16.34
CA VAL A 284 25.00 25.33 -15.22
C VAL A 284 25.71 25.06 -13.88
N GLN A 285 26.13 23.82 -13.65
CA GLN A 285 26.89 23.48 -12.44
C GLN A 285 28.20 24.26 -12.26
N ARG A 286 28.93 24.61 -13.34
CA ARG A 286 30.15 25.42 -13.25
C ARG A 286 29.87 26.89 -12.96
N LYS A 287 28.71 27.40 -13.36
CA LYS A 287 28.33 28.81 -13.16
C LYS A 287 27.84 29.07 -11.72
N PHE A 288 27.14 28.13 -11.12
CA PHE A 288 26.42 28.28 -9.84
C PHE A 288 27.01 27.44 -8.69
N ARG A 289 28.28 27.06 -8.81
CA ARG A 289 29.02 26.37 -7.74
C ARG A 289 29.43 27.32 -6.63
#